data_e32f186bcb65c0bc9f29c2ca211e95df
#
_entry.id   e32f186bcb65c0bc9f29c2ca211e95df
#
_cell.length_a   1.000
_cell.length_b   1.000
_cell.length_c   1.000
_cell.angle_alpha   90.00
_cell.angle_beta   90.00
_cell.angle_gamma   90.00
#
_symmetry.space_group_name_H-M   'P 1'
#
loop_
_entity.id
_entity.type
_entity.pdbx_description
1 polymer ?
#
loop_
_entity_poly.entity_id
_entity_poly.type
_entity_poly.pdbx_seq_one_letter_code
_entity_poly.pdbx_strand_id
1 'polypeptide(L)'
;MDYKNIIDNLSTEKVKELLFRLGVKEIIDKEDCLITNTICHNEDASEASMKLYYYKNSKIFMCYSNCQAMSIFKFLKHYYEARDIEYDWVTDIYNVVMDCSNFNPNLGFAKPRFVSLRDKYGTERKQIQLPEYNRGALDTFIRRYPPEWINDGISHAAIDKFDIRYSISQNKIIIPHKDVDGRLVGIRGRALNEWEIENVGKYMPIKLEQTWYKHPLSMNLYGLYENKAIIKKHKVVYIFESEKSVLQFESFNMPHCAVAVCGSQFNKYQLNILLKHCAPNEIVICFDREENEGETKYFDKLYALCKKYTQYCQFSFIYDRLGLTKMKDSPSDNGEEVFKKLLEKRVRVR
;
A
#
# COMPACT_ATOMS: atom_id res chain seq x y z
N MET A 1 -6.29 15.04 -10.70
CA MET A 1 -7.57 14.29 -10.61
C MET A 1 -8.31 14.87 -9.41
N ASP A 2 -9.56 15.25 -9.57
CA ASP A 2 -10.34 15.91 -8.52
C ASP A 2 -11.22 14.89 -7.77
N TYR A 3 -10.62 14.23 -6.77
CA TYR A 3 -11.31 13.24 -5.95
C TYR A 3 -12.44 13.84 -5.09
N LYS A 4 -12.31 15.13 -4.70
CA LYS A 4 -13.35 15.81 -3.93
C LYS A 4 -14.62 15.95 -4.77
N ASN A 5 -14.47 16.37 -6.02
CA ASN A 5 -15.60 16.47 -6.94
C ASN A 5 -16.27 15.11 -7.20
N ILE A 6 -15.48 14.01 -7.27
CA ILE A 6 -16.05 12.66 -7.40
C ILE A 6 -16.91 12.32 -6.18
N ILE A 7 -16.44 12.57 -4.96
CA ILE A 7 -17.18 12.31 -3.72
C ILE A 7 -18.45 13.17 -3.65
N ASP A 8 -18.35 14.45 -3.95
CA ASP A 8 -19.49 15.39 -3.88
C ASP A 8 -20.62 14.99 -4.85
N ASN A 9 -20.30 14.29 -5.94
CA ASN A 9 -21.26 13.80 -6.94
C ASN A 9 -21.73 12.34 -6.74
N LEU A 10 -21.48 11.72 -5.57
CA LEU A 10 -21.97 10.37 -5.28
C LEU A 10 -23.51 10.30 -5.27
N SER A 11 -24.05 9.33 -5.98
CA SER A 11 -25.47 9.00 -5.95
C SER A 11 -25.78 8.11 -4.76
N THR A 12 -26.75 8.52 -3.93
CA THR A 12 -27.18 7.73 -2.78
C THR A 12 -27.70 6.35 -3.19
N GLU A 13 -28.46 6.27 -4.29
CA GLU A 13 -29.00 5.00 -4.79
C GLU A 13 -27.89 4.04 -5.22
N LYS A 14 -26.87 4.56 -5.92
CA LYS A 14 -25.73 3.73 -6.33
C LYS A 14 -24.87 3.29 -5.12
N VAL A 15 -24.73 4.15 -4.11
CA VAL A 15 -24.06 3.77 -2.84
C VAL A 15 -24.85 2.69 -2.12
N LYS A 16 -26.18 2.77 -2.09
CA LYS A 16 -27.05 1.75 -1.52
C LYS A 16 -26.92 0.41 -2.26
N GLU A 17 -26.89 0.46 -3.59
CA GLU A 17 -26.65 -0.73 -4.42
C GLU A 17 -25.26 -1.34 -4.16
N LEU A 18 -24.22 -0.51 -4.03
CA LEU A 18 -22.89 -0.96 -3.66
C LEU A 18 -22.89 -1.69 -2.30
N LEU A 19 -23.54 -1.13 -1.28
CA LEU A 19 -23.63 -1.76 0.04
C LEU A 19 -24.27 -3.16 -0.02
N PHE A 20 -25.35 -3.33 -0.78
CA PHE A 20 -25.94 -4.66 -0.99
C PHE A 20 -24.98 -5.63 -1.70
N ARG A 21 -24.23 -5.16 -2.70
CA ARG A 21 -23.20 -5.96 -3.38
C ARG A 21 -22.06 -6.38 -2.46
N LEU A 22 -21.73 -5.54 -1.47
CA LEU A 22 -20.71 -5.85 -0.46
C LEU A 22 -21.22 -6.78 0.64
N GLY A 23 -22.45 -7.30 0.51
CA GLY A 23 -23.00 -8.33 1.39
C GLY A 23 -23.86 -7.80 2.55
N VAL A 24 -24.21 -6.50 2.53
CA VAL A 24 -25.19 -5.96 3.47
C VAL A 24 -26.56 -6.56 3.20
N LYS A 25 -27.22 -7.07 4.22
CA LYS A 25 -28.57 -7.71 4.11
C LYS A 25 -29.70 -6.70 4.28
N GLU A 26 -29.47 -5.69 5.11
CA GLU A 26 -30.50 -4.71 5.46
C GLU A 26 -29.91 -3.30 5.49
N ILE A 27 -30.65 -2.35 4.95
CA ILE A 27 -30.32 -0.91 5.02
C ILE A 27 -31.57 -0.18 5.53
N ILE A 28 -31.42 0.52 6.65
CA ILE A 28 -32.44 1.45 7.14
C ILE A 28 -32.19 2.78 6.43
N ASP A 29 -33.11 3.13 5.54
CA ASP A 29 -33.06 4.35 4.74
C ASP A 29 -33.84 5.47 5.45
N LYS A 30 -33.12 6.45 6.01
CA LYS A 30 -33.67 7.65 6.64
C LYS A 30 -33.51 8.86 5.72
N GLU A 31 -34.16 9.94 6.02
CA GLU A 31 -34.13 11.18 5.24
C GLU A 31 -32.69 11.66 4.97
N ASP A 32 -31.85 11.68 5.98
CA ASP A 32 -30.48 12.23 5.99
C ASP A 32 -29.36 11.18 5.85
N CYS A 33 -29.65 9.89 6.13
CA CYS A 33 -28.63 8.86 6.11
C CYS A 33 -29.15 7.45 5.77
N LEU A 34 -28.23 6.58 5.35
CA LEU A 34 -28.40 5.13 5.30
C LEU A 34 -27.70 4.52 6.52
N ILE A 35 -28.35 3.58 7.21
CA ILE A 35 -27.78 2.86 8.35
C ILE A 35 -27.68 1.38 8.01
N THR A 36 -26.54 0.79 8.28
CA THR A 36 -26.26 -0.62 7.96
C THR A 36 -25.24 -1.23 8.91
N ASN A 37 -24.94 -2.51 8.70
CA ASN A 37 -23.94 -3.26 9.44
C ASN A 37 -22.53 -2.72 9.23
N THR A 38 -21.69 -2.80 10.26
CA THR A 38 -20.30 -2.31 10.27
C THR A 38 -19.35 -3.20 9.46
N ILE A 39 -19.66 -3.39 8.17
CA ILE A 39 -18.87 -4.22 7.24
C ILE A 39 -17.47 -3.68 6.95
N CYS A 40 -17.17 -2.45 7.36
CA CYS A 40 -15.87 -1.81 7.16
C CYS A 40 -14.73 -2.42 7.99
N HIS A 41 -15.03 -3.16 9.07
CA HIS A 41 -14.02 -3.81 9.94
C HIS A 41 -14.45 -5.20 10.44
N ASN A 42 -15.60 -5.70 10.02
CA ASN A 42 -16.07 -7.04 10.34
C ASN A 42 -16.05 -7.90 9.07
N GLU A 43 -15.50 -9.11 9.19
CA GLU A 43 -15.43 -10.06 8.09
C GLU A 43 -16.82 -10.57 7.71
N ASP A 44 -17.65 -10.92 8.71
CA ASP A 44 -19.03 -11.36 8.52
C ASP A 44 -20.02 -10.24 8.84
N ALA A 45 -20.87 -9.91 7.86
CA ALA A 45 -21.92 -8.91 8.04
C ALA A 45 -23.02 -9.36 9.01
N SER A 46 -23.19 -10.66 9.24
CA SER A 46 -24.22 -11.19 10.16
C SER A 46 -23.89 -10.94 11.63
N GLU A 47 -22.62 -10.83 11.99
CA GLU A 47 -22.15 -10.53 13.35
C GLU A 47 -21.93 -9.02 13.58
N ALA A 48 -22.01 -8.23 12.53
CA ALA A 48 -21.71 -6.81 12.55
C ALA A 48 -22.90 -5.98 13.07
N SER A 49 -22.64 -5.04 13.97
CA SER A 49 -23.65 -4.13 14.54
C SER A 49 -24.14 -3.10 13.51
N MET A 50 -25.41 -2.65 13.63
CA MET A 50 -26.03 -1.60 12.80
C MET A 50 -25.53 -0.20 13.22
N LYS A 51 -24.22 0.04 13.09
CA LYS A 51 -23.53 1.28 13.50
C LYS A 51 -22.69 1.91 12.39
N LEU A 52 -22.89 1.52 11.14
CA LEU A 52 -22.32 2.18 9.97
C LEU A 52 -23.37 3.08 9.32
N TYR A 53 -23.10 4.37 9.27
CA TYR A 53 -23.98 5.39 8.70
C TYR A 53 -23.33 5.95 7.44
N TYR A 54 -24.12 6.15 6.38
CA TYR A 54 -23.72 6.95 5.23
C TYR A 54 -24.59 8.21 5.18
N TYR A 55 -24.01 9.36 5.44
CA TYR A 55 -24.70 10.64 5.42
C TYR A 55 -24.85 11.16 3.99
N LYS A 56 -26.11 11.32 3.55
CA LYS A 56 -26.46 11.63 2.15
C LYS A 56 -25.99 13.01 1.70
N ASN A 57 -25.93 13.99 2.60
CA ASN A 57 -25.53 15.36 2.31
C ASN A 57 -24.00 15.51 2.27
N SER A 58 -23.30 15.05 3.28
CA SER A 58 -21.84 15.15 3.39
C SER A 58 -21.09 14.08 2.61
N LYS A 59 -21.78 13.04 2.10
CA LYS A 59 -21.20 11.89 1.38
C LYS A 59 -20.15 11.11 2.18
N ILE A 60 -20.27 11.14 3.52
CA ILE A 60 -19.33 10.54 4.46
C ILE A 60 -19.94 9.27 5.08
N PHE A 61 -19.14 8.22 5.16
CA PHE A 61 -19.40 7.08 6.03
C PHE A 61 -18.95 7.38 7.45
N MET A 62 -19.77 7.06 8.44
CA MET A 62 -19.44 7.15 9.86
C MET A 62 -19.65 5.79 10.52
N CYS A 63 -18.57 5.19 11.00
CA CYS A 63 -18.62 3.97 11.81
C CYS A 63 -18.52 4.32 13.29
N TYR A 64 -19.61 4.13 14.03
CA TYR A 64 -19.68 4.46 15.47
C TYR A 64 -19.09 3.38 16.39
N SER A 65 -18.48 2.34 15.85
CA SER A 65 -17.80 1.33 16.66
C SER A 65 -16.28 1.39 16.59
N ASN A 66 -15.66 1.57 15.41
CA ASN A 66 -14.21 1.47 15.28
C ASN A 66 -13.59 2.48 14.30
N CYS A 67 -14.07 2.53 13.03
CA CYS A 67 -13.34 3.22 11.95
C CYS A 67 -13.54 4.75 11.93
N GLN A 68 -14.51 5.30 12.68
CA GLN A 68 -14.89 6.71 12.69
C GLN A 68 -15.34 7.23 11.31
N ALA A 69 -15.07 8.51 10.99
CA ALA A 69 -15.44 9.13 9.73
C ALA A 69 -14.51 8.69 8.60
N MET A 70 -15.08 8.39 7.42
CA MET A 70 -14.31 7.96 6.26
C MET A 70 -15.02 8.31 4.94
N SER A 71 -14.26 8.63 3.91
CA SER A 71 -14.75 8.72 2.55
C SER A 71 -15.10 7.34 2.00
N ILE A 72 -15.80 7.28 0.86
CA ILE A 72 -16.09 6.02 0.16
C ILE A 72 -14.81 5.27 -0.25
N PHE A 73 -13.73 5.98 -0.61
CA PHE A 73 -12.43 5.37 -0.93
C PHE A 73 -11.84 4.66 0.29
N LYS A 74 -11.85 5.33 1.45
CA LYS A 74 -11.35 4.78 2.71
C LYS A 74 -12.24 3.65 3.22
N PHE A 75 -13.55 3.76 3.05
CA PHE A 75 -14.51 2.71 3.38
C PHE A 75 -14.23 1.42 2.61
N LEU A 76 -14.05 1.49 1.28
CA LEU A 76 -13.73 0.32 0.47
C LEU A 76 -12.38 -0.29 0.83
N LYS A 77 -11.37 0.53 1.08
CA LYS A 77 -10.07 0.06 1.54
C LYS A 77 -10.20 -0.74 2.84
N HIS A 78 -10.87 -0.20 3.86
CA HIS A 78 -11.10 -0.89 5.12
C HIS A 78 -11.92 -2.19 4.93
N TYR A 79 -12.90 -2.20 4.01
CA TYR A 79 -13.68 -3.39 3.69
C TYR A 79 -12.81 -4.55 3.18
N TYR A 80 -11.85 -4.27 2.28
CA TYR A 80 -10.93 -5.28 1.75
C TYR A 80 -9.90 -5.70 2.79
N GLU A 81 -9.34 -4.76 3.53
CA GLU A 81 -8.35 -5.00 4.59
C GLU A 81 -8.91 -5.88 5.71
N ALA A 82 -10.15 -5.64 6.15
CA ALA A 82 -10.82 -6.42 7.19
C ALA A 82 -11.03 -7.90 6.81
N ARG A 83 -11.01 -8.22 5.52
CA ARG A 83 -11.20 -9.58 4.97
C ARG A 83 -9.94 -10.22 4.47
N ASP A 84 -8.79 -9.56 4.65
CA ASP A 84 -7.49 -9.98 4.08
C ASP A 84 -7.57 -10.25 2.57
N ILE A 85 -8.39 -9.45 1.85
CA ILE A 85 -8.55 -9.54 0.40
C ILE A 85 -7.59 -8.58 -0.27
N GLU A 86 -6.71 -9.11 -1.13
CA GLU A 86 -5.87 -8.29 -1.99
C GLU A 86 -6.75 -7.54 -3.01
N TYR A 87 -6.58 -6.23 -3.11
CA TYR A 87 -7.34 -5.39 -4.04
C TYR A 87 -6.42 -4.60 -4.97
N ASP A 88 -6.90 -4.37 -6.20
CA ASP A 88 -6.30 -3.40 -7.12
C ASP A 88 -6.98 -2.05 -6.95
N TRP A 89 -6.20 -1.02 -6.60
CA TRP A 89 -6.75 0.31 -6.31
C TRP A 89 -7.58 0.90 -7.46
N VAL A 90 -7.21 0.62 -8.72
CA VAL A 90 -7.94 1.16 -9.88
C VAL A 90 -9.23 0.40 -10.13
N THR A 91 -9.18 -0.93 -10.16
CA THR A 91 -10.36 -1.75 -10.54
C THR A 91 -11.33 -1.92 -9.39
N ASP A 92 -10.84 -2.11 -8.17
CA ASP A 92 -11.67 -2.52 -7.04
C ASP A 92 -12.11 -1.33 -6.16
N ILE A 93 -11.38 -0.20 -6.24
CA ILE A 93 -11.74 1.01 -5.49
C ILE A 93 -12.13 2.15 -6.44
N TYR A 94 -11.20 2.66 -7.25
CA TYR A 94 -11.43 3.86 -8.05
C TYR A 94 -12.60 3.69 -9.03
N ASN A 95 -12.63 2.63 -9.84
CA ASN A 95 -13.71 2.41 -10.81
C ASN A 95 -15.05 2.19 -10.10
N VAL A 96 -15.06 1.48 -8.96
CA VAL A 96 -16.28 1.27 -8.16
C VAL A 96 -16.83 2.60 -7.63
N VAL A 97 -15.96 3.50 -7.15
CA VAL A 97 -16.36 4.84 -6.70
C VAL A 97 -16.86 5.69 -7.87
N MET A 98 -16.19 5.62 -9.03
CA MET A 98 -16.64 6.31 -10.25
C MET A 98 -18.01 5.82 -10.70
N ASP A 99 -18.30 4.53 -10.60
CA ASP A 99 -19.62 3.98 -10.90
C ASP A 99 -20.69 4.49 -9.92
N CYS A 100 -20.35 4.73 -8.66
CA CYS A 100 -21.23 5.33 -7.65
C CYS A 100 -21.42 6.84 -7.84
N SER A 101 -20.58 7.49 -8.62
CA SER A 101 -20.65 8.91 -8.94
C SER A 101 -21.52 9.13 -10.20
N ASN A 102 -22.24 10.25 -10.25
CA ASN A 102 -22.93 10.70 -11.45
C ASN A 102 -21.99 11.32 -12.49
N PHE A 103 -20.68 11.30 -12.24
CA PHE A 103 -19.68 11.97 -13.05
C PHE A 103 -19.41 11.30 -14.42
N ASN A 104 -19.78 10.01 -14.60
CA ASN A 104 -19.60 9.32 -15.88
C ASN A 104 -20.66 8.24 -16.13
N PRO A 105 -21.72 8.55 -16.90
CA PRO A 105 -22.82 7.61 -17.16
C PRO A 105 -22.44 6.42 -18.06
N ASN A 106 -21.23 6.36 -18.64
CA ASN A 106 -20.82 5.37 -19.63
C ASN A 106 -19.91 4.25 -19.10
N LEU A 107 -19.54 4.27 -17.83
CA LEU A 107 -18.79 3.16 -17.22
C LEU A 107 -19.79 2.16 -16.64
N GLY A 108 -19.98 1.05 -17.32
CA GLY A 108 -20.72 -0.09 -16.77
C GLY A 108 -20.08 -0.56 -15.46
N PHE A 109 -20.91 -0.95 -14.49
CA PHE A 109 -20.47 -1.38 -13.18
C PHE A 109 -19.34 -2.42 -13.26
N ALA A 110 -18.13 -2.03 -12.88
CA ALA A 110 -17.09 -2.98 -12.57
C ALA A 110 -17.60 -3.85 -11.40
N LYS A 111 -17.91 -5.11 -11.66
CA LYS A 111 -18.28 -6.04 -10.59
C LYS A 111 -17.12 -6.08 -9.60
N PRO A 112 -17.35 -5.84 -8.29
CA PRO A 112 -16.33 -6.11 -7.31
C PRO A 112 -15.80 -7.53 -7.56
N ARG A 113 -14.51 -7.68 -7.70
CA ARG A 113 -13.91 -8.98 -7.94
C ARG A 113 -14.03 -9.78 -6.65
N PHE A 114 -15.18 -10.42 -6.43
CA PHE A 114 -15.26 -11.49 -5.44
C PHE A 114 -14.32 -12.59 -5.95
N VAL A 115 -13.13 -12.66 -5.37
CA VAL A 115 -12.27 -13.82 -5.55
C VAL A 115 -13.00 -14.97 -4.89
N SER A 116 -13.74 -15.75 -5.69
CA SER A 116 -14.37 -16.95 -5.19
C SER A 116 -13.26 -17.88 -4.66
N LEU A 117 -13.56 -18.71 -3.68
CA LEU A 117 -12.62 -19.75 -3.22
C LEU A 117 -12.10 -20.61 -4.39
N ARG A 118 -12.89 -20.73 -5.48
CA ARG A 118 -12.49 -21.38 -6.72
C ARG A 118 -11.38 -20.66 -7.46
N ASP A 119 -11.38 -19.29 -7.46
CA ASP A 119 -10.34 -18.48 -8.07
C ASP A 119 -9.06 -18.48 -7.22
N LYS A 120 -9.22 -18.64 -5.90
CA LYS A 120 -8.10 -18.77 -4.94
C LYS A 120 -7.38 -20.13 -5.05
N TYR A 121 -8.08 -21.19 -5.53
CA TYR A 121 -7.57 -22.56 -5.62
C TYR A 121 -7.68 -23.18 -7.03
N GLY A 122 -8.05 -22.37 -8.04
CA GLY A 122 -8.14 -22.80 -9.45
C GLY A 122 -6.80 -23.25 -10.01
N THR A 123 -6.83 -24.35 -10.73
CA THR A 123 -5.67 -25.16 -11.15
C THR A 123 -4.83 -24.59 -12.27
N GLU A 124 -5.17 -23.45 -12.86
CA GLU A 124 -4.34 -22.78 -13.88
C GLU A 124 -3.84 -21.44 -13.36
N ARG A 125 -2.61 -21.43 -12.86
CA ARG A 125 -1.85 -20.20 -12.63
C ARG A 125 -1.55 -19.56 -13.99
N LYS A 126 -2.41 -18.66 -14.48
CA LYS A 126 -2.00 -17.70 -15.49
C LYS A 126 -0.75 -17.00 -14.94
N GLN A 127 0.39 -17.14 -15.65
CA GLN A 127 1.56 -16.33 -15.34
C GLN A 127 1.15 -14.87 -15.52
N ILE A 128 0.82 -14.20 -14.43
CA ILE A 128 0.58 -12.76 -14.46
C ILE A 128 1.95 -12.15 -14.76
N GLN A 129 2.07 -11.54 -15.95
CA GLN A 129 3.27 -10.79 -16.31
C GLN A 129 3.12 -9.35 -15.81
N LEU A 130 4.22 -8.78 -15.32
CA LEU A 130 4.26 -7.35 -15.01
C LEU A 130 4.05 -6.58 -16.32
N PRO A 131 3.27 -5.49 -16.29
CA PRO A 131 3.15 -4.60 -17.44
C PRO A 131 4.51 -3.96 -17.73
N GLU A 132 4.73 -3.54 -18.97
CA GLU A 132 5.87 -2.72 -19.36
C GLU A 132 5.36 -1.42 -19.95
N TYR A 133 5.85 -0.29 -19.43
CA TYR A 133 5.47 1.03 -19.89
C TYR A 133 6.65 1.75 -20.53
N ASN A 134 6.35 2.63 -21.50
CA ASN A 134 7.36 3.47 -22.12
C ASN A 134 7.94 4.46 -21.08
N ARG A 135 9.26 4.47 -20.92
CA ARG A 135 9.97 5.38 -20.01
C ARG A 135 9.78 6.85 -20.35
N GLY A 136 9.48 7.19 -21.62
CA GLY A 136 9.17 8.55 -22.05
C GLY A 136 7.98 9.17 -21.30
N ALA A 137 7.11 8.36 -20.72
CA ALA A 137 6.05 8.86 -19.83
C ALA A 137 6.58 9.64 -18.64
N LEU A 138 7.79 9.35 -18.18
CA LEU A 138 8.43 10.08 -17.09
C LEU A 138 8.81 11.51 -17.45
N ASP A 139 8.98 11.83 -18.73
CA ASP A 139 9.37 13.17 -19.20
C ASP A 139 8.23 14.20 -19.02
N THR A 140 7.02 13.73 -18.74
CA THR A 140 5.89 14.59 -18.32
C THR A 140 6.12 15.23 -16.95
N PHE A 141 7.03 14.68 -16.13
CA PHE A 141 7.30 15.12 -14.77
C PHE A 141 8.63 15.84 -14.66
N ILE A 142 8.68 16.88 -13.81
CA ILE A 142 9.90 17.64 -13.60
C ILE A 142 10.84 16.92 -12.62
N ARG A 143 12.15 17.08 -12.82
CA ARG A 143 13.15 16.71 -11.80
C ARG A 143 13.17 17.78 -10.72
N ARG A 144 12.87 17.41 -9.52
CA ARG A 144 12.85 18.28 -8.35
C ARG A 144 13.22 17.46 -7.12
N TYR A 145 13.94 18.09 -6.21
CA TYR A 145 14.20 17.54 -4.88
C TYR A 145 13.07 17.99 -3.94
N PRO A 146 12.10 17.09 -3.60
CA PRO A 146 10.96 17.47 -2.77
C PRO A 146 11.44 17.89 -1.38
N PRO A 147 11.14 19.13 -0.90
CA PRO A 147 11.57 19.58 0.42
C PRO A 147 11.09 18.66 1.54
N GLU A 148 9.91 18.09 1.39
CA GLU A 148 9.31 17.15 2.35
C GLU A 148 10.19 15.91 2.55
N TRP A 149 10.79 15.41 1.48
CA TRP A 149 11.67 14.24 1.56
C TRP A 149 13.08 14.58 1.97
N ILE A 150 13.58 15.76 1.60
CA ILE A 150 14.87 16.26 2.07
C ILE A 150 14.84 16.46 3.60
N ASN A 151 13.75 17.05 4.12
CA ASN A 151 13.56 17.24 5.57
C ASN A 151 13.39 15.91 6.31
N ASP A 152 12.89 14.86 5.62
CA ASP A 152 12.81 13.49 6.14
C ASP A 152 14.15 12.72 6.03
N GLY A 153 15.27 13.41 5.70
CA GLY A 153 16.61 12.85 5.64
C GLY A 153 16.97 12.11 4.36
N ILE A 154 16.18 12.26 3.29
CA ILE A 154 16.48 11.64 2.00
C ILE A 154 17.46 12.52 1.22
N SER A 155 18.61 11.94 0.83
CA SER A 155 19.67 12.64 0.10
C SER A 155 19.30 12.89 -1.38
N HIS A 156 19.88 13.94 -1.98
CA HIS A 156 19.75 14.19 -3.42
C HIS A 156 20.22 12.98 -4.25
N ALA A 157 21.30 12.34 -3.83
CA ALA A 157 21.84 11.16 -4.52
C ALA A 157 20.83 9.99 -4.54
N ALA A 158 20.09 9.77 -3.45
CA ALA A 158 19.01 8.76 -3.41
C ALA A 158 17.87 9.15 -4.37
N ILE A 159 17.46 10.41 -4.39
CA ILE A 159 16.42 10.93 -5.30
C ILE A 159 16.83 10.71 -6.76
N ASP A 160 18.07 11.04 -7.13
CA ASP A 160 18.58 10.88 -8.49
C ASP A 160 18.71 9.40 -8.89
N LYS A 161 19.24 8.55 -8.00
CA LYS A 161 19.40 7.11 -8.25
C LYS A 161 18.07 6.41 -8.55
N PHE A 162 17.01 6.79 -7.83
CA PHE A 162 15.67 6.21 -7.98
C PHE A 162 14.81 6.94 -9.02
N ASP A 163 15.37 7.97 -9.71
CA ASP A 163 14.69 8.79 -10.72
C ASP A 163 13.37 9.41 -10.19
N ILE A 164 13.39 9.87 -8.93
CA ILE A 164 12.25 10.51 -8.31
C ILE A 164 11.96 11.83 -9.00
N ARG A 165 10.69 12.08 -9.30
CA ARG A 165 10.25 13.28 -10.02
C ARG A 165 9.08 13.93 -9.30
N TYR A 166 8.55 15.00 -9.87
CA TYR A 166 7.43 15.74 -9.31
C TYR A 166 6.40 16.09 -10.38
N SER A 167 5.13 15.90 -10.06
CA SER A 167 4.00 16.33 -10.88
C SER A 167 3.45 17.65 -10.36
N ILE A 168 3.61 18.73 -11.14
CA ILE A 168 3.03 20.04 -10.80
C ILE A 168 1.52 19.98 -10.83
N SER A 169 0.94 19.39 -11.87
CA SER A 169 -0.51 19.34 -12.08
C SER A 169 -1.27 18.50 -11.05
N GLN A 170 -0.62 17.45 -10.50
CA GLN A 170 -1.23 16.57 -9.50
C GLN A 170 -0.73 16.83 -8.08
N ASN A 171 0.25 17.72 -7.89
CA ASN A 171 0.92 17.98 -6.61
C ASN A 171 1.38 16.71 -5.90
N LYS A 172 2.17 15.88 -6.61
CA LYS A 172 2.63 14.57 -6.13
C LYS A 172 4.11 14.36 -6.37
N ILE A 173 4.76 13.71 -5.43
CA ILE A 173 6.07 13.10 -5.66
C ILE A 173 5.86 11.86 -6.52
N ILE A 174 6.59 11.75 -7.61
CA ILE A 174 6.47 10.69 -8.61
C ILE A 174 7.57 9.66 -8.40
N ILE A 175 7.14 8.41 -8.30
CA ILE A 175 7.98 7.28 -7.93
C ILE A 175 7.88 6.24 -9.04
N PRO A 176 8.89 6.14 -9.93
CA PRO A 176 8.94 5.10 -10.95
C PRO A 176 9.20 3.73 -10.31
N HIS A 177 8.39 2.73 -10.68
CA HIS A 177 8.63 1.35 -10.30
C HIS A 177 9.25 0.58 -11.46
N LYS A 178 10.39 -0.05 -11.20
CA LYS A 178 11.10 -0.89 -12.16
C LYS A 178 11.04 -2.35 -11.71
N ASP A 179 11.02 -3.26 -12.68
CA ASP A 179 11.25 -4.68 -12.40
C ASP A 179 12.75 -4.95 -12.16
N VAL A 180 13.08 -6.22 -11.93
CA VAL A 180 14.47 -6.64 -11.66
C VAL A 180 15.44 -6.36 -12.82
N ASP A 181 14.92 -6.19 -14.04
CA ASP A 181 15.70 -5.89 -15.25
C ASP A 181 15.76 -4.41 -15.60
N GLY A 182 15.04 -3.56 -14.84
CA GLY A 182 15.03 -2.09 -15.00
C GLY A 182 13.96 -1.58 -15.94
N ARG A 183 13.02 -2.44 -16.39
CA ARG A 183 11.87 -2.01 -17.19
C ARG A 183 10.87 -1.26 -16.30
N LEU A 184 10.29 -0.19 -16.81
CA LEU A 184 9.26 0.58 -16.09
C LEU A 184 7.97 -0.25 -16.06
N VAL A 185 7.56 -0.69 -14.86
CA VAL A 185 6.37 -1.52 -14.66
C VAL A 185 5.21 -0.77 -14.01
N GLY A 186 5.47 0.45 -13.53
CA GLY A 186 4.45 1.30 -12.93
C GLY A 186 5.00 2.65 -12.53
N ILE A 187 4.11 3.57 -12.24
CA ILE A 187 4.43 4.88 -11.66
C ILE A 187 3.47 5.11 -10.51
N ARG A 188 3.99 5.34 -9.31
CA ARG A 188 3.18 5.75 -8.16
C ARG A 188 3.40 7.22 -7.86
N GLY A 189 2.36 7.84 -7.32
CA GLY A 189 2.40 9.20 -6.81
C GLY A 189 2.17 9.22 -5.32
N ARG A 190 3.07 9.86 -4.56
CA ARG A 190 2.83 10.17 -3.16
C ARG A 190 2.14 11.53 -3.09
N ALA A 191 0.92 11.54 -2.59
CA ALA A 191 0.15 12.76 -2.38
C ALA A 191 0.82 13.66 -1.33
N LEU A 192 0.82 14.98 -1.56
CA LEU A 192 1.28 16.01 -0.63
C LEU A 192 0.12 16.79 -0.01
N ASN A 193 -1.07 16.66 -0.57
CA ASN A 193 -2.28 17.27 -0.04
C ASN A 193 -2.85 16.40 1.11
N GLU A 194 -3.00 16.97 2.31
CA GLU A 194 -3.49 16.27 3.49
C GLU A 194 -4.88 15.68 3.28
N TRP A 195 -5.79 16.45 2.67
CA TRP A 195 -7.13 15.94 2.38
C TRP A 195 -7.10 14.69 1.50
N GLU A 196 -6.24 14.66 0.48
CA GLU A 196 -6.09 13.49 -0.40
C GLU A 196 -5.50 12.29 0.36
N ILE A 197 -4.50 12.54 1.22
CA ILE A 197 -3.88 11.50 2.06
C ILE A 197 -4.91 10.86 2.98
N GLU A 198 -5.76 11.67 3.61
CA GLU A 198 -6.75 11.20 4.57
C GLU A 198 -7.95 10.50 3.91
N ASN A 199 -8.40 11.00 2.76
CA ASN A 199 -9.67 10.57 2.16
C ASN A 199 -9.52 9.58 1.00
N VAL A 200 -8.35 9.54 0.34
CA VAL A 200 -8.12 8.69 -0.84
C VAL A 200 -6.98 7.73 -0.62
N GLY A 201 -5.82 8.25 -0.24
CA GLY A 201 -4.64 7.46 0.07
C GLY A 201 -3.33 8.22 -0.15
N LYS A 202 -2.32 7.80 0.59
CA LYS A 202 -1.00 8.44 0.56
C LYS A 202 -0.21 8.11 -0.71
N TYR A 203 -0.29 6.86 -1.17
CA TYR A 203 0.41 6.36 -2.36
C TYR A 203 -0.58 5.73 -3.33
N MET A 204 -0.61 6.21 -4.57
CA MET A 204 -1.54 5.73 -5.58
C MET A 204 -0.87 5.63 -6.95
N PRO A 205 -1.37 4.75 -7.84
CA PRO A 205 -0.90 4.75 -9.22
C PRO A 205 -1.20 6.09 -9.90
N ILE A 206 -0.33 6.49 -10.82
CA ILE A 206 -0.49 7.70 -11.62
C ILE A 206 -1.33 7.41 -12.86
N LYS A 207 -2.23 8.34 -13.17
CA LYS A 207 -2.93 8.37 -14.44
C LYS A 207 -2.38 9.50 -15.30
N LEU A 208 -1.94 9.19 -16.52
CA LEU A 208 -1.62 10.16 -17.57
C LEU A 208 -2.59 9.93 -18.73
N GLU A 209 -3.31 10.95 -19.11
CA GLU A 209 -4.38 10.86 -20.12
C GLU A 209 -5.38 9.74 -19.79
N GLN A 210 -5.45 8.71 -20.63
CA GLN A 210 -6.32 7.54 -20.42
C GLN A 210 -5.59 6.33 -19.81
N THR A 211 -4.27 6.43 -19.57
CA THR A 211 -3.46 5.29 -19.12
C THR A 211 -3.18 5.36 -17.63
N TRP A 212 -3.52 4.30 -16.91
CA TRP A 212 -3.07 4.07 -15.54
C TRP A 212 -1.74 3.33 -15.52
N TYR A 213 -0.73 3.90 -14.91
CA TYR A 213 0.60 3.31 -14.75
C TYR A 213 0.64 2.44 -13.48
N LYS A 214 -0.10 1.35 -13.49
CA LYS A 214 -0.27 0.42 -12.36
C LYS A 214 0.37 -0.93 -12.61
N HIS A 215 0.77 -1.61 -11.54
CA HIS A 215 1.22 -3.00 -11.56
C HIS A 215 0.84 -3.70 -10.26
N PRO A 216 0.76 -5.05 -10.22
CA PRO A 216 0.58 -5.79 -8.99
C PRO A 216 1.81 -5.60 -8.07
N LEU A 217 1.65 -4.93 -6.92
CA LEU A 217 2.73 -4.67 -5.96
C LEU A 217 3.28 -5.97 -5.38
N SER A 218 2.42 -6.97 -5.16
CA SER A 218 2.79 -8.30 -4.67
C SER A 218 3.71 -9.08 -5.59
N MET A 219 3.88 -8.64 -6.85
CA MET A 219 4.73 -9.28 -7.86
C MET A 219 6.02 -8.52 -8.14
N ASN A 220 6.33 -7.50 -7.37
CA ASN A 220 7.55 -6.70 -7.53
C ASN A 220 8.16 -6.36 -6.16
N LEU A 221 9.40 -5.89 -6.17
CA LEU A 221 10.09 -5.32 -5.03
C LEU A 221 10.69 -3.99 -5.48
N TYR A 222 10.19 -2.90 -4.93
CA TYR A 222 10.73 -1.57 -5.22
C TYR A 222 12.17 -1.46 -4.74
N GLY A 223 13.03 -0.88 -5.56
CA GLY A 223 14.46 -0.72 -5.27
C GLY A 223 15.33 -1.94 -5.57
N LEU A 224 14.74 -3.06 -5.98
CA LEU A 224 15.53 -4.26 -6.27
C LEU A 224 16.45 -4.07 -7.49
N TYR A 225 15.97 -3.40 -8.54
CA TYR A 225 16.81 -3.11 -9.71
C TYR A 225 18.04 -2.29 -9.31
N GLU A 226 17.86 -1.25 -8.54
CA GLU A 226 18.91 -0.34 -8.09
C GLU A 226 19.91 -1.00 -7.15
N ASN A 227 19.44 -1.92 -6.29
CA ASN A 227 20.21 -2.46 -5.16
C ASN A 227 20.65 -3.91 -5.31
N LYS A 228 20.19 -4.66 -6.36
CA LYS A 228 20.45 -6.10 -6.51
C LYS A 228 21.93 -6.47 -6.45
N ALA A 229 22.82 -5.67 -7.04
CA ALA A 229 24.26 -5.94 -7.06
C ALA A 229 24.86 -5.85 -5.64
N ILE A 230 24.43 -4.87 -4.85
CA ILE A 230 24.89 -4.66 -3.48
C ILE A 230 24.32 -5.73 -2.57
N ILE A 231 23.04 -6.07 -2.70
CA ILE A 231 22.40 -7.19 -1.96
C ILE A 231 23.14 -8.51 -2.26
N LYS A 232 23.45 -8.78 -3.52
CA LYS A 232 24.19 -9.98 -3.92
C LYS A 232 25.60 -10.04 -3.32
N LYS A 233 26.27 -8.89 -3.20
CA LYS A 233 27.60 -8.77 -2.61
C LYS A 233 27.56 -8.98 -1.10
N HIS A 234 26.66 -8.32 -0.40
CA HIS A 234 26.58 -8.33 1.07
C HIS A 234 25.76 -9.48 1.64
N LYS A 235 24.99 -10.18 0.80
CA LYS A 235 24.19 -11.35 1.18
C LYS A 235 23.13 -11.05 2.25
N VAL A 236 22.70 -9.80 2.39
CA VAL A 236 21.63 -9.36 3.29
C VAL A 236 20.67 -8.46 2.51
N VAL A 237 19.40 -8.51 2.87
CA VAL A 237 18.38 -7.58 2.35
C VAL A 237 17.46 -7.11 3.46
N TYR A 238 17.19 -5.81 3.47
CA TYR A 238 16.26 -5.13 4.38
C TYR A 238 14.96 -4.85 3.63
N ILE A 239 13.85 -5.38 4.13
CA ILE A 239 12.54 -5.27 3.47
C ILE A 239 11.65 -4.30 4.24
N PHE A 240 11.34 -3.16 3.62
CA PHE A 240 10.47 -2.11 4.16
C PHE A 240 9.05 -2.19 3.59
N GLU A 241 8.12 -1.47 4.20
CA GLU A 241 6.76 -1.35 3.69
C GLU A 241 6.65 -0.32 2.56
N SER A 242 7.38 0.80 2.64
CA SER A 242 7.22 1.94 1.72
C SER A 242 8.46 2.26 0.90
N GLU A 243 8.25 2.90 -0.24
CA GLU A 243 9.30 3.43 -1.12
C GLU A 243 10.14 4.49 -0.40
N LYS A 244 9.51 5.34 0.42
CA LYS A 244 10.18 6.37 1.21
C LYS A 244 11.26 5.77 2.11
N SER A 245 10.94 4.68 2.79
CA SER A 245 11.87 4.01 3.71
C SER A 245 13.09 3.44 3.00
N VAL A 246 12.94 2.98 1.75
CA VAL A 246 14.08 2.56 0.92
C VAL A 246 14.99 3.74 0.60
N LEU A 247 14.42 4.91 0.25
CA LEU A 247 15.22 6.11 -0.06
C LEU A 247 15.90 6.68 1.19
N GLN A 248 15.25 6.63 2.36
CA GLN A 248 15.88 7.00 3.62
C GLN A 248 17.07 6.09 3.93
N PHE A 249 16.88 4.76 3.81
CA PHE A 249 17.97 3.80 4.01
C PHE A 249 19.10 3.99 2.98
N GLU A 250 18.77 4.32 1.73
CA GLU A 250 19.75 4.65 0.68
C GLU A 250 20.60 5.89 1.05
N SER A 251 20.07 6.75 1.89
CA SER A 251 20.72 7.97 2.36
C SER A 251 21.65 7.74 3.59
N PHE A 252 21.64 6.53 4.15
CA PHE A 252 22.50 6.15 5.25
C PHE A 252 23.92 5.76 4.76
N ASN A 253 24.90 5.91 5.65
CA ASN A 253 26.26 5.42 5.39
C ASN A 253 26.37 3.91 5.69
N MET A 254 25.52 3.12 5.05
CA MET A 254 25.43 1.67 5.18
C MET A 254 25.38 1.03 3.79
N PRO A 255 25.68 -0.28 3.64
CA PRO A 255 25.47 -0.97 2.37
C PRO A 255 23.99 -0.87 1.93
N HIS A 256 23.75 -0.34 0.75
CA HIS A 256 22.40 -0.04 0.21
C HIS A 256 21.66 -1.33 -0.20
N CYS A 257 21.26 -2.12 0.78
CA CYS A 257 20.63 -3.44 0.61
C CYS A 257 19.12 -3.42 0.86
N ALA A 258 18.45 -2.28 0.64
CA ALA A 258 17.02 -2.10 0.94
C ALA A 258 16.13 -2.34 -0.28
N VAL A 259 14.94 -2.91 -0.03
CA VAL A 259 13.82 -3.02 -0.98
C VAL A 259 12.51 -2.76 -0.24
N ALA A 260 11.41 -2.44 -0.97
CA ALA A 260 10.09 -2.33 -0.36
C ALA A 260 9.07 -3.25 -1.05
N VAL A 261 8.14 -3.77 -0.22
CA VAL A 261 6.98 -4.53 -0.70
C VAL A 261 5.85 -3.60 -1.17
N CYS A 262 5.89 -2.33 -0.78
CA CYS A 262 4.89 -1.29 -1.05
C CYS A 262 3.48 -1.63 -0.49
N GLY A 263 3.46 -2.30 0.64
CA GLY A 263 2.29 -2.76 1.39
C GLY A 263 2.72 -3.41 2.70
N SER A 264 1.81 -4.08 3.39
CA SER A 264 2.05 -4.68 4.72
C SER A 264 2.35 -6.19 4.68
N GLN A 265 2.56 -6.77 3.49
CA GLN A 265 2.75 -8.20 3.32
C GLN A 265 3.97 -8.53 2.45
N PHE A 266 4.78 -9.47 2.91
CA PHE A 266 5.83 -10.09 2.12
C PHE A 266 5.41 -11.50 1.74
N ASN A 267 5.49 -11.84 0.47
CA ASN A 267 4.96 -13.09 -0.06
C ASN A 267 6.01 -13.99 -0.73
N LYS A 268 5.60 -15.21 -1.06
CA LYS A 268 6.48 -16.21 -1.66
C LYS A 268 7.00 -15.82 -3.04
N TYR A 269 6.23 -15.04 -3.82
CA TYR A 269 6.68 -14.57 -5.14
C TYR A 269 7.86 -13.61 -4.99
N GLN A 270 7.74 -12.64 -4.09
CA GLN A 270 8.79 -11.69 -3.75
C GLN A 270 10.04 -12.39 -3.18
N LEU A 271 9.85 -13.40 -2.32
CA LEU A 271 10.94 -14.26 -1.86
C LEU A 271 11.67 -14.93 -3.03
N ASN A 272 10.93 -15.54 -3.94
CA ASN A 272 11.52 -16.25 -5.09
C ASN A 272 12.34 -15.31 -6.00
N ILE A 273 11.89 -14.05 -6.17
CA ILE A 273 12.67 -13.02 -6.89
C ILE A 273 14.01 -12.78 -6.19
N LEU A 274 14.03 -12.60 -4.88
CA LEU A 274 15.25 -12.38 -4.11
C LEU A 274 16.19 -13.58 -4.17
N LEU A 275 15.67 -14.79 -3.99
CA LEU A 275 16.47 -16.02 -4.04
C LEU A 275 17.08 -16.20 -5.42
N LYS A 276 16.33 -15.97 -6.49
CA LYS A 276 16.78 -16.14 -7.87
C LYS A 276 17.85 -15.12 -8.26
N HIS A 277 17.69 -13.86 -7.88
CA HIS A 277 18.53 -12.77 -8.40
C HIS A 277 19.64 -12.31 -7.45
N CYS A 278 19.47 -12.51 -6.13
CA CYS A 278 20.42 -12.03 -5.11
C CYS A 278 20.98 -13.14 -4.24
N ALA A 279 20.23 -14.23 -4.01
CA ALA A 279 20.55 -15.32 -3.09
C ALA A 279 21.07 -14.81 -1.72
N PRO A 280 20.28 -14.05 -0.96
CA PRO A 280 20.69 -13.51 0.34
C PRO A 280 20.85 -14.63 1.37
N ASN A 281 21.78 -14.47 2.31
CA ASN A 281 21.91 -15.33 3.47
C ASN A 281 20.93 -14.94 4.58
N GLU A 282 20.63 -13.64 4.69
CA GLU A 282 19.68 -13.12 5.67
C GLU A 282 18.69 -12.14 5.02
N ILE A 283 17.42 -12.30 5.36
CA ILE A 283 16.33 -11.38 5.05
C ILE A 283 15.85 -10.77 6.36
N VAL A 284 15.88 -9.42 6.45
CA VAL A 284 15.45 -8.66 7.62
C VAL A 284 14.17 -7.92 7.29
N ILE A 285 13.09 -8.25 7.96
CA ILE A 285 11.81 -7.52 7.85
C ILE A 285 11.90 -6.25 8.70
N CYS A 286 11.71 -5.10 8.05
CA CYS A 286 11.81 -3.76 8.64
C CYS A 286 10.49 -3.01 8.45
N PHE A 287 9.37 -3.63 8.87
CA PHE A 287 8.03 -3.06 8.72
C PHE A 287 7.78 -1.95 9.74
N ASP A 288 6.79 -1.11 9.44
CA ASP A 288 6.40 0.02 10.27
C ASP A 288 5.86 -0.46 11.62
N ARG A 289 6.08 0.31 12.68
CA ARG A 289 5.59 -0.03 14.01
C ARG A 289 4.06 0.03 14.08
N GLU A 290 3.40 -1.08 14.36
CA GLU A 290 1.93 -1.18 14.45
C GLU A 290 1.39 -1.37 15.87
N GLU A 291 2.26 -1.50 16.87
CA GLU A 291 1.88 -1.93 18.22
C GLU A 291 2.28 -0.90 19.28
N ASN A 292 1.40 -0.66 20.25
CA ASN A 292 1.71 0.11 21.44
C ASN A 292 2.48 -0.73 22.46
N GLU A 293 3.09 -0.08 23.46
CA GLU A 293 3.77 -0.78 24.56
C GLU A 293 2.81 -1.76 25.26
N GLY A 294 3.28 -3.02 25.43
CA GLY A 294 2.54 -4.08 26.11
C GLY A 294 1.65 -4.96 25.24
N GLU A 295 1.52 -4.68 23.95
CA GLU A 295 0.80 -5.55 23.02
C GLU A 295 1.78 -6.52 22.34
N THR A 296 1.38 -7.79 22.14
CA THR A 296 2.24 -8.82 21.53
C THR A 296 1.76 -9.33 20.17
N LYS A 297 0.57 -8.94 19.74
CA LYS A 297 -0.05 -9.41 18.48
C LYS A 297 0.79 -9.10 17.25
N TYR A 298 1.40 -7.90 17.20
CA TYR A 298 2.25 -7.51 16.09
C TYR A 298 3.56 -8.28 16.07
N PHE A 299 4.17 -8.53 17.24
CA PHE A 299 5.33 -9.41 17.36
C PHE A 299 5.03 -10.80 16.80
N ASP A 300 3.91 -11.39 17.19
CA ASP A 300 3.49 -12.74 16.75
C ASP A 300 3.25 -12.78 15.24
N LYS A 301 2.66 -11.71 14.66
CA LYS A 301 2.46 -11.54 13.21
C LYS A 301 3.82 -11.54 12.47
N LEU A 302 4.79 -10.75 12.92
CA LEU A 302 6.12 -10.69 12.31
C LEU A 302 6.89 -12.01 12.47
N TYR A 303 6.79 -12.63 13.66
CA TYR A 303 7.41 -13.92 13.92
C TYR A 303 6.85 -15.02 13.01
N ALA A 304 5.53 -15.11 12.87
CA ALA A 304 4.86 -16.07 12.01
C ALA A 304 5.21 -15.84 10.53
N LEU A 305 5.26 -14.57 10.07
CA LEU A 305 5.70 -14.22 8.73
C LEU A 305 7.11 -14.74 8.45
N CYS A 306 8.06 -14.47 9.33
CA CYS A 306 9.44 -14.92 9.17
C CYS A 306 9.56 -16.44 9.25
N LYS A 307 8.89 -17.08 10.22
CA LYS A 307 8.92 -18.53 10.44
C LYS A 307 8.46 -19.32 9.22
N LYS A 308 7.51 -18.79 8.46
CA LYS A 308 7.01 -19.39 7.20
C LYS A 308 8.11 -19.64 6.17
N TYR A 309 9.19 -18.87 6.22
CA TYR A 309 10.23 -18.88 5.19
C TYR A 309 11.64 -19.23 5.66
N THR A 310 11.85 -19.58 6.94
CA THR A 310 13.17 -19.93 7.51
C THR A 310 13.85 -21.10 6.81
N GLN A 311 13.10 -21.97 6.13
CA GLN A 311 13.65 -23.09 5.36
C GLN A 311 14.46 -22.65 4.12
N TYR A 312 14.34 -21.38 3.66
CA TYR A 312 15.02 -20.89 2.46
C TYR A 312 16.31 -20.13 2.76
N CYS A 313 16.33 -19.33 3.83
CA CYS A 313 17.49 -18.61 4.33
C CYS A 313 17.20 -18.11 5.76
N GLN A 314 18.18 -17.45 6.42
CA GLN A 314 17.93 -16.83 7.71
C GLN A 314 16.91 -15.69 7.58
N PHE A 315 15.89 -15.71 8.43
CA PHE A 315 14.94 -14.60 8.59
C PHE A 315 15.11 -13.94 9.96
N SER A 316 15.02 -12.64 9.94
CA SER A 316 14.95 -11.81 11.16
C SER A 316 14.01 -10.63 10.94
N PHE A 317 13.62 -9.96 12.01
CA PHE A 317 12.79 -8.76 11.93
C PHE A 317 13.17 -7.75 12.99
N ILE A 318 13.00 -6.47 12.67
CA ILE A 318 13.11 -5.38 13.62
C ILE A 318 11.80 -5.30 14.41
N TYR A 319 11.94 -5.30 15.74
CA TYR A 319 10.85 -5.04 16.67
C TYR A 319 11.37 -4.11 17.76
N ASP A 320 10.81 -2.90 17.82
CA ASP A 320 11.29 -1.84 18.70
C ASP A 320 10.84 -2.04 20.15
N ARG A 321 11.68 -2.75 20.93
CA ARG A 321 11.52 -2.90 22.39
C ARG A 321 12.08 -1.74 23.19
N LEU A 322 12.78 -0.82 22.53
CA LEU A 322 13.48 0.30 23.17
C LEU A 322 12.64 1.59 23.15
N GLY A 323 11.50 1.60 22.45
CA GLY A 323 10.64 2.78 22.30
C GLY A 323 11.32 3.91 21.52
N LEU A 324 12.20 3.59 20.56
CA LEU A 324 12.94 4.56 19.75
C LEU A 324 12.14 5.12 18.58
N THR A 325 11.02 4.46 18.22
CA THR A 325 10.12 4.83 17.12
C THR A 325 8.72 5.11 17.65
N LYS A 326 7.97 5.94 16.95
CA LYS A 326 6.56 6.19 17.24
C LYS A 326 5.67 5.17 16.51
N MET A 327 4.38 5.13 16.87
CA MET A 327 3.38 4.37 16.13
C MET A 327 3.37 4.80 14.67
N LYS A 328 3.37 3.83 13.76
CA LYS A 328 3.43 4.00 12.29
C LYS A 328 4.76 4.54 11.74
N ASP A 329 5.78 4.71 12.56
CA ASP A 329 7.11 4.99 12.05
C ASP A 329 7.71 3.74 11.41
N SER A 330 8.38 3.93 10.28
CA SER A 330 9.32 2.96 9.75
C SER A 330 10.60 2.96 10.61
N PRO A 331 11.32 1.85 10.74
CA PRO A 331 12.62 1.82 11.41
C PRO A 331 13.63 2.83 10.87
N SER A 332 13.46 3.33 9.63
CA SER A 332 14.34 4.33 9.00
C SER A 332 13.94 5.78 9.29
N ASP A 333 12.73 6.06 9.78
CA ASP A 333 12.22 7.43 9.95
C ASP A 333 13.01 8.26 10.97
N ASN A 334 13.66 7.63 11.93
CA ASN A 334 14.39 8.31 13.00
C ASN A 334 15.92 8.34 12.76
N GLY A 335 16.35 8.11 11.52
CA GLY A 335 17.73 8.25 11.08
C GLY A 335 18.61 7.01 11.32
N GLU A 336 19.86 7.10 10.81
CA GLU A 336 20.79 5.98 10.73
C GLU A 336 21.15 5.38 12.09
N GLU A 337 21.42 6.22 13.09
CA GLU A 337 21.86 5.77 14.42
C GLU A 337 20.74 4.99 15.16
N VAL A 338 19.49 5.43 15.01
CA VAL A 338 18.35 4.71 15.57
C VAL A 338 18.16 3.38 14.84
N PHE A 339 18.25 3.41 13.51
CA PHE A 339 18.15 2.19 12.69
C PHE A 339 19.21 1.15 13.10
N LYS A 340 20.48 1.55 13.27
CA LYS A 340 21.56 0.66 13.70
C LYS A 340 21.26 -0.01 15.05
N LYS A 341 20.79 0.78 16.04
CA LYS A 341 20.41 0.26 17.37
C LYS A 341 19.27 -0.78 17.28
N LEU A 342 18.25 -0.48 16.46
CA LEU A 342 17.15 -1.42 16.21
C LEU A 342 17.65 -2.70 15.52
N LEU A 343 18.52 -2.57 14.52
CA LEU A 343 19.09 -3.69 13.78
C LEU A 343 19.93 -4.61 14.66
N GLU A 344 20.73 -4.07 15.58
CA GLU A 344 21.50 -4.84 16.55
C GLU A 344 20.60 -5.71 17.45
N LYS A 345 19.41 -5.22 17.78
CA LYS A 345 18.42 -5.89 18.65
C LYS A 345 17.37 -6.69 17.86
N ARG A 346 17.54 -6.83 16.52
CA ARG A 346 16.60 -7.59 15.71
C ARG A 346 16.36 -9.01 16.22
N VAL A 347 15.18 -9.51 16.06
CA VAL A 347 14.78 -10.86 16.43
C VAL A 347 15.15 -11.82 15.31
N ARG A 348 16.04 -12.79 15.59
CA ARG A 348 16.36 -13.87 14.65
C ARG A 348 15.41 -15.03 14.85
N VAL A 349 14.74 -15.47 13.77
CA VAL A 349 13.79 -16.56 13.80
C VAL A 349 14.49 -17.86 13.43
N ARG A 350 14.38 -18.87 14.28
CA ARG A 350 14.97 -20.21 14.10
C ARG A 350 13.95 -21.23 13.64
#